data_0be5ad9230d718017f9eb8a402b25980
#
_entry.id   0be5ad9230d718017f9eb8a402b25980
#
_cell.length_a   1.000
_cell.length_b   1.000
_cell.length_c   1.000
_cell.angle_alpha   90.00
_cell.angle_beta   90.00
_cell.angle_gamma   90.00
#
_symmetry.space_group_name_H-M   'P 1'
#
loop_
_entity.id
_entity.type
_entity.pdbx_description
1 polymer ?
#
loop_
_entity_poly.entity_id
_entity_poly.type
_entity_poly.pdbx_seq_one_letter_code
_entity_poly.pdbx_strand_id
1 'polypeptide(L)'
;MKMVLKNKAKFKLKFDVLNKKTYFIFLISLFVTGILSGIIFFVLLNNAGKEEIINNINSYFTLSDNYNYLSILFDNLKNNFLNVFLLWILGISVIGIFIIVFLYFMEGFSMGFIISSIFYSFKYKGIVGSILYLFPGKLLYLLIMFILTFFAGVFSFNLIKNIIKKEEQTLNIHFKKYLKILGLCLILALLVSFLETFITPLMIKVWTILIK
;
A
#
# COMPACT_ATOMS: atom_id res chain seq x y z
N MET A 1 53.57 -30.05 14.26
CA MET A 1 52.13 -30.06 14.64
C MET A 1 51.53 -28.71 14.33
N LYS A 2 51.45 -28.35 13.02
CA LYS A 2 50.93 -27.10 12.45
C LYS A 2 50.30 -27.40 11.10
N MET A 3 49.11 -27.99 11.10
CA MET A 3 48.33 -28.13 9.88
C MET A 3 47.01 -28.81 10.24
N VAL A 4 46.07 -28.10 10.80
CA VAL A 4 44.61 -28.40 10.73
C VAL A 4 43.84 -27.22 11.31
N LEU A 5 43.86 -26.06 10.71
CA LEU A 5 42.87 -25.01 10.97
C LEU A 5 42.72 -24.08 9.75
N LYS A 6 42.55 -24.67 8.57
CA LYS A 6 42.34 -23.85 7.35
C LYS A 6 41.16 -24.39 6.54
N ASN A 7 40.01 -24.42 7.18
CA ASN A 7 38.74 -24.52 6.42
C ASN A 7 37.56 -24.02 7.30
N LYS A 8 37.70 -22.82 7.87
CA LYS A 8 36.49 -22.04 8.09
C LYS A 8 36.07 -21.53 6.71
N ALA A 9 35.18 -22.28 6.08
CA ALA A 9 34.43 -21.80 4.93
C ALA A 9 33.86 -20.44 5.37
N LYS A 10 34.47 -19.38 4.90
CA LYS A 10 33.87 -18.05 4.92
C LYS A 10 32.65 -18.17 4.03
N PHE A 11 31.53 -18.53 4.61
CA PHE A 11 30.24 -18.23 4.04
C PHE A 11 30.14 -16.71 4.04
N LYS A 12 30.85 -16.09 3.10
CA LYS A 12 30.65 -14.71 2.72
C LYS A 12 29.26 -14.71 2.09
N LEU A 13 28.24 -14.56 2.93
CA LEU A 13 27.00 -13.97 2.48
C LEU A 13 27.42 -12.65 1.81
N LYS A 14 27.57 -12.69 0.51
CA LYS A 14 27.69 -11.53 -0.35
C LYS A 14 26.32 -10.84 -0.29
N PHE A 15 25.99 -10.21 0.85
CA PHE A 15 24.98 -9.18 0.95
C PHE A 15 25.55 -7.95 0.22
N ASP A 16 25.86 -8.14 -1.07
CA ASP A 16 25.96 -7.03 -1.96
C ASP A 16 24.56 -6.43 -1.98
N VAL A 17 24.52 -5.28 -1.31
CA VAL A 17 23.54 -4.21 -1.46
C VAL A 17 22.35 -4.64 -2.29
N LEU A 18 21.22 -4.84 -1.66
CA LEU A 18 19.95 -4.97 -2.37
C LEU A 18 19.97 -3.93 -3.48
N ASN A 19 20.11 -4.38 -4.72
CA ASN A 19 20.14 -3.44 -5.83
C ASN A 19 18.80 -2.72 -5.78
N LYS A 20 18.81 -1.43 -5.44
CA LYS A 20 17.60 -0.63 -5.27
C LYS A 20 16.65 -0.79 -6.45
N LYS A 21 17.22 -0.97 -7.64
CA LYS A 21 16.49 -1.24 -8.87
C LYS A 21 15.76 -2.60 -8.83
N THR A 22 16.43 -3.64 -8.36
CA THR A 22 15.82 -4.98 -8.23
C THR A 22 14.69 -4.97 -7.19
N TYR A 23 14.89 -4.29 -6.07
CA TYR A 23 13.85 -4.17 -5.04
C TYR A 23 12.65 -3.34 -5.54
N PHE A 24 12.89 -2.27 -6.30
CA PHE A 24 11.84 -1.50 -6.94
C PHE A 24 11.00 -2.36 -7.90
N ILE A 25 11.65 -3.14 -8.78
CA ILE A 25 10.98 -4.04 -9.72
C ILE A 25 10.19 -5.12 -8.95
N PHE A 26 10.76 -5.67 -7.88
CA PHE A 26 10.08 -6.63 -7.01
C PHE A 26 8.78 -6.06 -6.44
N LEU A 27 8.78 -4.83 -5.92
CA LEU A 27 7.57 -4.20 -5.39
C LEU A 27 6.51 -3.98 -6.47
N ILE A 28 6.91 -3.56 -7.67
CA ILE A 28 5.96 -3.41 -8.78
C ILE A 28 5.35 -4.77 -9.15
N SER A 29 6.18 -5.82 -9.28
CA SER A 29 5.67 -7.16 -9.61
C SER A 29 4.74 -7.68 -8.52
N LEU A 30 5.07 -7.44 -7.25
CA LEU A 30 4.25 -7.82 -6.10
C LEU A 30 2.88 -7.13 -6.12
N PHE A 31 2.85 -5.84 -6.45
CA PHE A 31 1.61 -5.08 -6.57
C PHE A 31 0.72 -5.60 -7.70
N VAL A 32 1.32 -5.85 -8.87
CA VAL A 32 0.60 -6.42 -10.02
C VAL A 32 0.06 -7.81 -9.69
N THR A 33 0.84 -8.67 -9.04
CA THR A 33 0.34 -9.99 -8.59
C THR A 33 -0.77 -9.88 -7.57
N GLY A 34 -0.73 -8.86 -6.69
CA GLY A 34 -1.81 -8.53 -5.77
C GLY A 34 -3.11 -8.20 -6.54
N ILE A 35 -3.04 -7.29 -7.52
CA ILE A 35 -4.20 -6.92 -8.34
C ILE A 35 -4.79 -8.15 -9.03
N LEU A 36 -3.96 -8.96 -9.69
CA LEU A 36 -4.41 -10.17 -10.37
C LEU A 36 -5.07 -11.17 -9.41
N SER A 37 -4.49 -11.35 -8.23
CA SER A 37 -5.06 -12.22 -7.19
C SER A 37 -6.42 -11.72 -6.71
N GLY A 38 -6.60 -10.40 -6.53
CA GLY A 38 -7.88 -9.80 -6.15
C GLY A 38 -8.96 -9.99 -7.23
N ILE A 39 -8.60 -9.84 -8.51
CA ILE A 39 -9.49 -10.10 -9.63
C ILE A 39 -9.93 -11.58 -9.65
N ILE A 40 -8.96 -12.48 -9.56
CA ILE A 40 -9.23 -13.94 -9.57
C ILE A 40 -10.12 -14.31 -8.39
N PHE A 41 -9.82 -13.79 -7.21
CA PHE A 41 -10.62 -14.07 -6.01
C PHE A 41 -12.08 -13.64 -6.18
N PHE A 42 -12.33 -12.43 -6.72
CA PHE A 42 -13.71 -11.98 -7.01
C PHE A 42 -14.42 -12.88 -8.01
N VAL A 43 -13.73 -13.32 -9.08
CA VAL A 43 -14.31 -14.21 -10.09
C VAL A 43 -14.74 -15.55 -9.50
N LEU A 44 -13.93 -16.08 -8.57
CA LEU A 44 -14.17 -17.37 -7.90
C LEU A 44 -15.25 -17.32 -6.82
N LEU A 45 -15.71 -16.14 -6.40
CA LEU A 45 -16.81 -16.04 -5.44
C LEU A 45 -18.09 -16.67 -5.99
N ASN A 46 -18.86 -17.27 -5.07
CA ASN A 46 -20.18 -17.78 -5.36
C ASN A 46 -21.18 -16.64 -5.62
N ASN A 47 -22.33 -16.94 -6.21
CA ASN A 47 -23.31 -15.93 -6.57
C ASN A 47 -23.83 -15.14 -5.34
N ALA A 48 -24.07 -15.81 -4.22
CA ALA A 48 -24.52 -15.15 -2.99
C ALA A 48 -23.50 -14.11 -2.49
N GLY A 49 -22.20 -14.45 -2.48
CA GLY A 49 -21.16 -13.51 -2.09
C GLY A 49 -21.02 -12.33 -3.06
N LYS A 50 -21.22 -12.56 -4.37
CA LYS A 50 -21.24 -11.48 -5.36
C LYS A 50 -22.43 -10.54 -5.16
N GLU A 51 -23.61 -11.06 -4.88
CA GLU A 51 -24.81 -10.24 -4.62
C GLU A 51 -24.66 -9.38 -3.38
N GLU A 52 -24.10 -9.91 -2.29
CA GLU A 52 -23.82 -9.13 -1.09
C GLU A 52 -22.88 -7.96 -1.36
N ILE A 53 -21.81 -8.21 -2.12
CA ILE A 53 -20.84 -7.15 -2.50
C ILE A 53 -21.52 -6.11 -3.40
N ILE A 54 -22.34 -6.52 -4.36
CA ILE A 54 -23.06 -5.61 -5.24
C ILE A 54 -24.02 -4.73 -4.45
N ASN A 55 -24.74 -5.28 -3.48
CA ASN A 55 -25.64 -4.53 -2.62
C ASN A 55 -24.87 -3.48 -1.80
N ASN A 56 -23.71 -3.85 -1.26
CA ASN A 56 -22.83 -2.92 -0.56
C ASN A 56 -22.28 -1.81 -1.48
N ILE A 57 -21.90 -2.16 -2.70
CA ILE A 57 -21.46 -1.16 -3.69
C ILE A 57 -22.61 -0.23 -4.04
N ASN A 58 -23.78 -0.74 -4.35
CA ASN A 58 -24.93 0.08 -4.69
C ASN A 58 -25.33 1.02 -3.55
N SER A 59 -25.29 0.56 -2.30
CA SER A 59 -25.54 1.42 -1.14
C SER A 59 -24.51 2.53 -0.98
N TYR A 60 -23.25 2.27 -1.34
CA TYR A 60 -22.18 3.26 -1.31
C TYR A 60 -22.33 4.33 -2.42
N PHE A 61 -22.85 3.92 -3.58
CA PHE A 61 -23.11 4.82 -4.70
C PHE A 61 -24.43 5.60 -4.58
N THR A 62 -25.38 5.13 -3.77
CA THR A 62 -26.56 5.90 -3.35
C THR A 62 -26.16 6.74 -2.14
N LEU A 63 -25.45 7.85 -2.37
CA LEU A 63 -25.07 8.79 -1.31
C LEU A 63 -26.33 9.26 -0.59
N SER A 64 -26.40 8.97 0.71
CA SER A 64 -27.47 9.51 1.56
C SER A 64 -27.32 11.04 1.68
N ASP A 65 -28.41 11.79 1.67
CA ASP A 65 -28.41 13.24 1.80
C ASP A 65 -27.83 13.74 3.16
N ASN A 66 -27.60 12.81 4.11
CA ASN A 66 -27.01 13.05 5.43
C ASN A 66 -25.49 12.79 5.48
N TYR A 67 -24.74 13.19 4.46
CA TYR A 67 -23.28 13.01 4.42
C TYR A 67 -22.59 14.01 5.36
N ASN A 68 -22.18 13.53 6.55
CA ASN A 68 -21.44 14.38 7.50
C ASN A 68 -19.96 14.43 7.13
N TYR A 69 -19.59 15.41 6.30
CA TYR A 69 -18.22 15.60 5.79
C TYR A 69 -17.17 15.73 6.89
N LEU A 70 -17.51 16.36 8.04
CA LEU A 70 -16.56 16.55 9.13
C LEU A 70 -16.23 15.22 9.83
N SER A 71 -17.22 14.40 10.13
CA SER A 71 -17.00 13.08 10.73
C SER A 71 -16.14 12.21 9.83
N ILE A 72 -16.48 12.16 8.54
CA ILE A 72 -15.74 11.36 7.55
C ILE A 72 -14.30 11.86 7.36
N LEU A 73 -14.10 13.19 7.39
CA LEU A 73 -12.77 13.76 7.32
C LEU A 73 -11.90 13.32 8.51
N PHE A 74 -12.45 13.36 9.73
CA PHE A 74 -11.75 12.92 10.93
C PHE A 74 -11.42 11.42 10.87
N ASP A 75 -12.36 10.59 10.41
CA ASP A 75 -12.15 9.15 10.25
C ASP A 75 -11.07 8.85 9.20
N ASN A 76 -11.11 9.52 8.05
CA ASN A 76 -10.09 9.37 7.00
C ASN A 76 -8.72 9.87 7.49
N LEU A 77 -8.66 11.02 8.16
CA LEU A 77 -7.42 11.52 8.75
C LEU A 77 -6.85 10.50 9.74
N LYS A 78 -7.64 10.06 10.69
CA LYS A 78 -7.22 9.08 11.71
C LYS A 78 -6.71 7.80 11.05
N ASN A 79 -7.45 7.23 10.12
CA ASN A 79 -7.09 5.97 9.47
C ASN A 79 -5.82 6.11 8.63
N ASN A 80 -5.72 7.15 7.79
CA ASN A 80 -4.56 7.37 6.94
C ASN A 80 -3.29 7.66 7.75
N PHE A 81 -3.40 8.45 8.83
CA PHE A 81 -2.27 8.72 9.73
C PHE A 81 -1.82 7.46 10.49
N LEU A 82 -2.76 6.70 11.04
CA LEU A 82 -2.46 5.46 11.74
C LEU A 82 -1.77 4.45 10.82
N ASN A 83 -2.26 4.29 9.58
CA ASN A 83 -1.66 3.38 8.61
C ASN A 83 -0.24 3.81 8.23
N VAL A 84 -0.02 5.09 7.94
CA VAL A 84 1.31 5.63 7.62
C VAL A 84 2.28 5.43 8.78
N PHE A 85 1.83 5.75 10.00
CA PHE A 85 2.65 5.62 11.21
C PHE A 85 2.97 4.17 11.54
N LEU A 86 1.98 3.27 11.44
CA LEU A 86 2.16 1.84 11.67
C LEU A 86 3.17 1.24 10.68
N LEU A 87 3.03 1.54 9.39
CA LEU A 87 3.98 1.08 8.39
C LEU A 87 5.39 1.59 8.64
N TRP A 88 5.52 2.85 9.06
CA TRP A 88 6.81 3.42 9.38
C TRP A 88 7.46 2.73 10.58
N ILE A 89 6.71 2.47 11.67
CA ILE A 89 7.22 1.73 12.85
C ILE A 89 7.64 0.32 12.46
N LEU A 90 6.82 -0.39 11.68
CA LEU A 90 7.17 -1.73 11.20
C LEU A 90 8.49 -1.73 10.41
N GLY A 91 8.77 -0.68 9.65
CA GLY A 91 10.01 -0.53 8.89
C GLY A 91 11.28 -0.38 9.75
N ILE A 92 11.16 -0.01 11.03
CA ILE A 92 12.28 0.02 11.97
C ILE A 92 12.67 -1.40 12.41
N SER A 93 11.76 -2.37 12.30
CA SER A 93 12.00 -3.76 12.65
C SER A 93 12.42 -4.58 11.43
N VAL A 94 13.39 -5.47 11.60
CA VAL A 94 13.79 -6.44 10.57
C VAL A 94 12.64 -7.41 10.24
N ILE A 95 11.87 -7.80 11.24
CA ILE A 95 10.70 -8.68 11.07
C ILE A 95 9.56 -7.91 10.41
N GLY A 96 9.42 -6.64 10.73
CA GLY A 96 8.35 -5.78 10.21
C GLY A 96 8.35 -5.62 8.69
N ILE A 97 9.50 -5.82 8.01
CA ILE A 97 9.56 -5.73 6.55
C ILE A 97 8.67 -6.79 5.87
N PHE A 98 8.58 -8.00 6.42
CA PHE A 98 7.71 -9.05 5.86
C PHE A 98 6.24 -8.65 5.98
N ILE A 99 5.87 -8.03 7.09
CA ILE A 99 4.51 -7.53 7.32
C ILE A 99 4.20 -6.38 6.35
N ILE A 100 5.12 -5.44 6.16
CA ILE A 100 4.94 -4.31 5.23
C ILE A 100 4.76 -4.80 3.80
N VAL A 101 5.60 -5.76 3.35
CA VAL A 101 5.51 -6.35 2.01
C VAL A 101 4.17 -7.05 1.82
N PHE A 102 3.69 -7.76 2.84
CA PHE A 102 2.38 -8.39 2.83
C PHE A 102 1.24 -7.37 2.78
N LEU A 103 1.28 -6.31 3.60
CA LEU A 103 0.29 -5.23 3.57
C LEU A 103 0.25 -4.53 2.22
N TYR A 104 1.40 -4.30 1.61
CA TYR A 104 1.49 -3.71 0.28
C TYR A 104 0.88 -4.61 -0.81
N PHE A 105 1.09 -5.93 -0.72
CA PHE A 105 0.41 -6.91 -1.57
C PHE A 105 -1.11 -6.86 -1.36
N MET A 106 -1.58 -6.78 -0.12
CA MET A 106 -3.02 -6.70 0.22
C MET A 106 -3.68 -5.44 -0.32
N GLU A 107 -2.95 -4.32 -0.42
CA GLU A 107 -3.45 -3.11 -1.10
C GLU A 107 -3.67 -3.35 -2.60
N GLY A 108 -2.74 -4.02 -3.27
CA GLY A 108 -2.93 -4.45 -4.66
C GLY A 108 -4.13 -5.39 -4.81
N PHE A 109 -4.25 -6.38 -3.92
CA PHE A 109 -5.37 -7.31 -3.88
C PHE A 109 -6.71 -6.59 -3.72
N SER A 110 -6.82 -5.69 -2.74
CA SER A 110 -8.02 -4.89 -2.49
C SER A 110 -8.41 -4.06 -3.73
N MET A 111 -7.41 -3.46 -4.39
CA MET A 111 -7.64 -2.69 -5.62
C MET A 111 -8.20 -3.56 -6.76
N GLY A 112 -7.59 -4.72 -7.00
CA GLY A 112 -8.06 -5.67 -8.02
C GLY A 112 -9.47 -6.18 -7.73
N PHE A 113 -9.76 -6.47 -6.47
CA PHE A 113 -11.07 -6.89 -6.00
C PHE A 113 -12.14 -5.81 -6.24
N ILE A 114 -11.88 -4.56 -5.86
CA ILE A 114 -12.80 -3.42 -6.04
C ILE A 114 -13.07 -3.16 -7.53
N ILE A 115 -12.03 -3.14 -8.37
CA ILE A 115 -12.18 -2.94 -9.81
C ILE A 115 -13.08 -4.02 -10.41
N SER A 116 -12.84 -5.28 -10.05
CA SER A 116 -13.64 -6.42 -10.56
C SER A 116 -15.09 -6.35 -10.11
N SER A 117 -15.33 -5.97 -8.85
CA SER A 117 -16.68 -5.88 -8.30
C SER A 117 -17.49 -4.74 -8.94
N ILE A 118 -16.89 -3.58 -9.17
CA ILE A 118 -17.54 -2.47 -9.87
C ILE A 118 -17.78 -2.82 -11.35
N PHE A 119 -16.80 -3.46 -12.00
CA PHE A 119 -16.96 -3.91 -13.39
C PHE A 119 -18.10 -4.92 -13.54
N TYR A 120 -18.20 -5.88 -12.62
CA TYR A 120 -19.28 -6.88 -12.63
C TYR A 120 -20.66 -6.23 -12.42
N SER A 121 -20.76 -5.24 -11.51
CA SER A 121 -22.03 -4.55 -11.20
C SER A 121 -22.52 -3.68 -12.36
N PHE A 122 -21.62 -2.96 -13.03
CA PHE A 122 -22.00 -1.93 -14.03
C PHE A 122 -21.47 -2.19 -15.44
N LYS A 123 -20.89 -3.38 -15.69
CA LYS A 123 -20.30 -3.79 -16.98
C LYS A 123 -19.34 -2.72 -17.53
N TYR A 124 -19.46 -2.33 -18.80
CA TYR A 124 -18.57 -1.33 -19.44
C TYR A 124 -18.61 0.05 -18.76
N LYS A 125 -19.77 0.47 -18.26
CA LYS A 125 -19.91 1.71 -17.49
C LYS A 125 -19.12 1.65 -16.17
N GLY A 126 -18.92 0.44 -15.60
CA GLY A 126 -18.12 0.21 -14.41
C GLY A 126 -16.62 0.54 -14.58
N ILE A 127 -16.07 0.50 -15.79
CA ILE A 127 -14.67 0.89 -16.04
C ILE A 127 -14.47 2.36 -15.65
N VAL A 128 -15.35 3.24 -16.14
CA VAL A 128 -15.31 4.67 -15.83
C VAL A 128 -15.54 4.90 -14.33
N GLY A 129 -16.51 4.18 -13.73
CA GLY A 129 -16.76 4.25 -12.29
C GLY A 129 -15.56 3.83 -11.45
N SER A 130 -14.87 2.77 -11.84
CA SER A 130 -13.65 2.31 -11.15
C SER A 130 -12.54 3.35 -11.22
N ILE A 131 -12.33 3.98 -12.38
CA ILE A 131 -11.32 5.04 -12.54
C ILE A 131 -11.67 6.24 -11.66
N LEU A 132 -12.91 6.70 -11.67
CA LEU A 132 -13.36 7.83 -10.87
C LEU A 132 -13.31 7.57 -9.37
N TYR A 133 -13.59 6.32 -8.94
CA TYR A 133 -13.46 5.90 -7.56
C TYR A 133 -12.00 5.87 -7.09
N LEU A 134 -11.09 5.38 -7.96
CA LEU A 134 -9.67 5.25 -7.61
C LEU A 134 -8.93 6.60 -7.69
N PHE A 135 -9.36 7.48 -8.57
CA PHE A 135 -8.74 8.78 -8.78
C PHE A 135 -9.55 9.87 -8.02
N PRO A 136 -8.90 10.79 -7.32
CA PRO A 136 -7.46 10.93 -7.10
C PRO A 136 -6.96 10.34 -5.77
N GLY A 137 -7.86 10.10 -4.78
CA GLY A 137 -7.48 9.76 -3.40
C GLY A 137 -6.72 8.44 -3.31
N LYS A 138 -7.31 7.35 -3.82
CA LYS A 138 -6.75 6.00 -3.70
C LYS A 138 -5.40 5.84 -4.41
N LEU A 139 -5.21 6.48 -5.58
CA LEU A 139 -3.93 6.45 -6.29
C LEU A 139 -2.82 7.16 -5.51
N LEU A 140 -3.10 8.31 -4.88
CA LEU A 140 -2.14 8.99 -4.03
C LEU A 140 -1.83 8.18 -2.76
N TYR A 141 -2.82 7.54 -2.16
CA TYR A 141 -2.61 6.63 -1.05
C TYR A 141 -1.67 5.48 -1.42
N LEU A 142 -1.87 4.85 -2.59
CA LEU A 142 -0.99 3.79 -3.10
C LEU A 142 0.44 4.29 -3.31
N LEU A 143 0.62 5.53 -3.76
CA LEU A 143 1.94 6.14 -3.90
C LEU A 143 2.63 6.29 -2.53
N ILE A 144 1.88 6.70 -1.48
CA ILE A 144 2.40 6.76 -0.10
C ILE A 144 2.83 5.35 0.35
N MET A 145 1.97 4.35 0.16
CA MET A 145 2.24 2.96 0.51
C MET A 145 3.50 2.44 -0.20
N PHE A 146 3.65 2.73 -1.50
CA PHE A 146 4.83 2.37 -2.27
C PHE A 146 6.10 3.03 -1.72
N ILE A 147 6.06 4.35 -1.48
CA ILE A 147 7.20 5.10 -0.94
C ILE A 147 7.61 4.51 0.42
N LEU A 148 6.65 4.34 1.35
CA LEU A 148 6.94 3.80 2.67
C LEU A 148 7.52 2.39 2.60
N THR A 149 6.90 1.48 1.82
CA THR A 149 7.38 0.11 1.65
C THR A 149 8.79 0.08 1.08
N PHE A 150 9.07 0.91 0.07
CA PHE A 150 10.39 0.99 -0.54
C PHE A 150 11.46 1.47 0.46
N PHE A 151 11.20 2.58 1.15
CA PHE A 151 12.18 3.13 2.08
C PHE A 151 12.30 2.33 3.38
N ALA A 152 11.21 1.73 3.86
CA ALA A 152 11.23 0.79 4.98
C ALA A 152 12.12 -0.41 4.67
N GLY A 153 11.99 -0.99 3.47
CA GLY A 153 12.86 -2.06 3.04
C GLY A 153 14.32 -1.66 2.98
N VAL A 154 14.63 -0.53 2.33
CA VAL A 154 16.00 -0.01 2.26
C VAL A 154 16.57 0.24 3.66
N PHE A 155 15.77 0.78 4.58
CA PHE A 155 16.20 1.05 5.95
C PHE A 155 16.46 -0.24 6.72
N SER A 156 15.53 -1.21 6.68
CA SER A 156 15.66 -2.50 7.35
C SER A 156 16.88 -3.30 6.84
N PHE A 157 17.14 -3.30 5.52
CA PHE A 157 18.35 -3.91 4.98
C PHE A 157 19.64 -3.23 5.44
N ASN A 158 19.64 -1.90 5.56
CA ASN A 158 20.78 -1.18 6.11
C ASN A 158 20.99 -1.50 7.61
N LEU A 159 19.90 -1.68 8.37
CA LEU A 159 19.98 -2.14 9.77
C LEU A 159 20.68 -3.49 9.87
N ILE A 160 20.24 -4.48 9.07
CA ILE A 160 20.88 -5.81 9.05
C ILE A 160 22.35 -5.71 8.71
N LYS A 161 22.71 -4.91 7.68
CA LYS A 161 24.09 -4.72 7.27
C LYS A 161 24.94 -4.11 8.37
N ASN A 162 24.43 -3.10 9.08
CA ASN A 162 25.15 -2.42 10.15
C ASN A 162 25.33 -3.31 11.38
N ILE A 163 24.33 -4.13 11.74
CA ILE A 163 24.44 -5.13 12.81
C ILE A 163 25.56 -6.14 12.47
N ILE A 164 25.62 -6.62 11.22
CA ILE A 164 26.63 -7.60 10.79
C ILE A 164 28.02 -6.99 10.73
N LYS A 165 28.15 -5.72 10.26
CA LYS A 165 29.43 -5.04 10.06
C LYS A 165 29.92 -4.23 11.26
N LYS A 166 29.08 -4.04 12.30
CA LYS A 166 29.35 -3.20 13.49
C LYS A 166 29.69 -1.73 13.14
N GLU A 167 29.07 -1.18 12.08
CA GLU A 167 29.28 0.21 11.64
C GLU A 167 28.18 1.12 12.22
N GLU A 168 28.33 1.59 13.45
CA GLU A 168 27.30 2.39 14.13
C GLU A 168 27.09 3.80 13.54
N GLN A 169 28.12 4.43 13.00
CA GLN A 169 28.05 5.83 12.53
C GLN A 169 27.09 6.07 11.36
N THR A 170 26.83 5.07 10.54
CA THR A 170 25.97 5.19 9.36
C THR A 170 24.46 5.08 9.68
N LEU A 171 24.11 4.45 10.81
CA LEU A 171 22.72 4.26 11.25
C LEU A 171 21.97 5.58 11.46
N ASN A 172 22.62 6.54 12.13
CA ASN A 172 21.99 7.83 12.48
C ASN A 172 21.61 8.63 11.21
N ILE A 173 22.45 8.56 10.17
CA ILE A 173 22.20 9.24 8.89
C ILE A 173 21.01 8.59 8.17
N HIS A 174 20.95 7.25 8.17
CA HIS A 174 19.84 6.51 7.54
C HIS A 174 18.53 6.73 8.28
N PHE A 175 18.55 6.77 9.62
CA PHE A 175 17.36 7.04 10.43
C PHE A 175 16.82 8.46 10.21
N LYS A 176 17.69 9.49 10.18
CA LYS A 176 17.27 10.87 9.87
C LYS A 176 16.61 10.99 8.49
N LYS A 177 17.11 10.27 7.48
CA LYS A 177 16.49 10.23 6.15
C LYS A 177 15.13 9.55 6.20
N TYR A 178 15.02 8.44 6.93
CA TYR A 178 13.79 7.70 7.09
C TYR A 178 12.70 8.50 7.83
N LEU A 179 13.11 9.29 8.85
CA LEU A 179 12.21 10.21 9.55
C LEU A 179 11.69 11.34 8.64
N LYS A 180 12.53 11.88 7.74
CA LYS A 180 12.09 12.88 6.75
C LYS A 180 11.03 12.32 5.80
N ILE A 181 11.15 11.04 5.45
CA ILE A 181 10.15 10.36 4.60
C ILE A 181 8.83 10.21 5.33
N LEU A 182 8.84 9.89 6.63
CA LEU A 182 7.62 9.89 7.45
C LEU A 182 6.92 11.25 7.37
N GLY A 183 7.65 12.35 7.59
CA GLY A 183 7.09 13.70 7.52
C GLY A 183 6.43 14.00 6.17
N LEU A 184 7.09 13.63 5.06
CA LEU A 184 6.54 13.78 3.71
C LEU A 184 5.27 12.92 3.52
N CYS A 185 5.30 11.66 3.95
CA CYS A 185 4.15 10.77 3.84
C CYS A 185 2.95 11.22 4.69
N LEU A 186 3.20 11.81 5.87
CA LEU A 186 2.13 12.39 6.69
C LEU A 186 1.48 13.61 6.03
N ILE A 187 2.26 14.48 5.37
CA ILE A 187 1.72 15.61 4.59
C ILE A 187 0.87 15.08 3.42
N LEU A 188 1.37 14.08 2.71
CA LEU A 188 0.61 13.45 1.63
C LEU A 188 -0.67 12.76 2.15
N ALA A 189 -0.63 12.13 3.34
CA ALA A 189 -1.79 11.51 3.96
C ALA A 189 -2.88 12.54 4.31
N LEU A 190 -2.50 13.76 4.72
CA LEU A 190 -3.45 14.88 4.86
C LEU A 190 -4.15 15.17 3.53
N LEU A 191 -3.39 15.32 2.45
CA LEU A 191 -3.95 15.57 1.11
C LEU A 191 -4.90 14.44 0.67
N VAL A 192 -4.49 13.18 0.87
CA VAL A 192 -5.34 12.01 0.56
C VAL A 192 -6.66 12.08 1.32
N SER A 193 -6.63 12.35 2.62
CA SER A 193 -7.84 12.43 3.46
C SER A 193 -8.81 13.51 2.97
N PHE A 194 -8.29 14.67 2.53
CA PHE A 194 -9.11 15.72 1.90
C PHE A 194 -9.72 15.25 0.58
N LEU A 195 -8.93 14.61 -0.28
CA LEU A 195 -9.40 14.11 -1.58
C LEU A 195 -10.46 13.02 -1.42
N GLU A 196 -10.27 12.08 -0.50
CA GLU A 196 -11.22 11.00 -0.22
C GLU A 196 -12.53 11.53 0.38
N THR A 197 -12.47 12.59 1.19
CA THR A 197 -13.66 13.15 1.82
C THR A 197 -14.49 14.05 0.89
N PHE A 198 -13.83 14.87 0.08
CA PHE A 198 -14.53 15.89 -0.71
C PHE A 198 -14.62 15.56 -2.18
N ILE A 199 -13.52 15.08 -2.80
CA ILE A 199 -13.46 14.89 -4.25
C ILE A 199 -14.02 13.53 -4.68
N THR A 200 -13.71 12.47 -3.95
CA THR A 200 -14.19 11.12 -4.32
C THR A 200 -15.72 11.03 -4.34
N PRO A 201 -16.48 11.54 -3.36
CA PRO A 201 -17.94 11.52 -3.43
C PRO A 201 -18.51 12.36 -4.59
N LEU A 202 -17.88 13.50 -4.90
CA LEU A 202 -18.29 14.30 -6.05
C LEU A 202 -18.08 13.57 -7.38
N MET A 203 -16.95 12.89 -7.55
CA MET A 203 -16.67 12.07 -8.73
C MET A 203 -17.68 10.94 -8.90
N ILE A 204 -18.02 10.26 -7.79
CA ILE A 204 -19.03 9.21 -7.77
C ILE A 204 -20.40 9.79 -8.17
N LYS A 205 -20.79 10.94 -7.63
CA LYS A 205 -22.06 11.59 -7.95
C LYS A 205 -22.14 11.96 -9.45
N VAL A 206 -21.10 12.53 -10.02
CA VAL A 206 -21.01 12.81 -11.46
C VAL A 206 -21.20 11.54 -12.27
N TRP A 207 -20.55 10.45 -11.89
CA TRP A 207 -20.66 9.18 -12.57
C TRP A 207 -22.07 8.58 -12.49
N THR A 208 -22.73 8.64 -11.32
CA THR A 208 -24.13 8.14 -11.18
C THR A 208 -25.13 8.91 -12.04
N ILE A 209 -24.88 10.20 -12.27
CA ILE A 209 -25.69 11.03 -13.20
C ILE A 209 -25.48 10.61 -14.66
N LEU A 210 -24.24 10.29 -15.03
CA LEU A 210 -23.90 9.86 -16.40
C LEU A 210 -24.41 8.47 -16.78
N ILE A 211 -24.74 7.65 -15.77
CA ILE A 211 -25.23 6.27 -15.99
C ILE A 211 -26.74 6.21 -16.14
N LYS A 212 -27.46 7.16 -15.52
CA LYS A 212 -28.91 7.29 -15.68
C LYS A 212 -29.24 7.76 -17.10
#